data_8c88a75fec3e41177d131742bfea8478
#
_entry.id   8c88a75fec3e41177d131742bfea8478
#
_cell.length_a   1.000
_cell.length_b   1.000
_cell.length_c   1.000
_cell.angle_alpha   90.00
_cell.angle_beta   90.00
_cell.angle_gamma   90.00
#
_symmetry.space_group_name_H-M   'P 1'
#
loop_
_entity.id
_entity.type
_entity.pdbx_description
1 polymer ?
#
loop_
_entity_poly.entity_id
_entity_poly.type
_entity_poly.pdbx_seq_one_letter_code
_entity_poly.pdbx_strand_id
1 'polypeptide(L)'
;GGSHPDIAVYGGKGGSRSFHVEEVRQIRDSAAVMPNEAQAKVYILDGADHMTEQAQNALLKVLEEPPSYVIFLLTCGAASSLLPTVRSRAQIFRIQKEDNPQTEESEAFLLAESMAKAVPSAREYDLVSKTGTLTKDKELFRAVLKELALIFRDACALAAGGESQVTASQAAGYL
;
A
#
# COMPACT_ATOMS: atom_id res chain seq x y z
N GLY A 1 -13.95 9.56 4.45
CA GLY A 1 -14.14 8.16 4.14
C GLY A 1 -15.10 7.53 5.14
N GLY A 2 -16.21 6.98 4.68
CA GLY A 2 -17.16 6.30 5.53
C GLY A 2 -16.57 4.97 6.01
N SER A 3 -16.69 4.67 7.29
CA SER A 3 -16.39 3.34 7.83
C SER A 3 -17.55 2.40 7.48
N HIS A 4 -17.27 1.29 6.78
CA HIS A 4 -18.27 0.26 6.54
C HIS A 4 -18.51 -0.54 7.82
N PRO A 5 -19.75 -0.88 8.21
CA PRO A 5 -20.04 -1.59 9.46
C PRO A 5 -19.39 -2.98 9.53
N ASP A 6 -19.15 -3.60 8.38
CA ASP A 6 -18.54 -4.93 8.29
C ASP A 6 -17.03 -4.89 8.02
N ILE A 7 -16.39 -3.73 8.12
CA ILE A 7 -14.93 -3.56 8.04
C ILE A 7 -14.44 -2.94 9.34
N ALA A 8 -13.62 -3.68 10.08
CA ALA A 8 -13.01 -3.22 11.31
C ALA A 8 -11.49 -3.17 11.16
N VAL A 9 -10.90 -2.02 11.51
CA VAL A 9 -9.45 -1.80 11.46
C VAL A 9 -8.93 -1.65 12.88
N TYR A 10 -7.97 -2.47 13.23
CA TYR A 10 -7.29 -2.47 14.52
C TYR A 10 -5.81 -2.17 14.33
N GLY A 11 -5.19 -1.44 15.25
CA GLY A 11 -3.84 -0.94 15.09
C GLY A 11 -3.81 0.34 14.25
N GLY A 12 -2.69 0.64 13.61
CA GLY A 12 -2.52 1.80 12.72
C GLY A 12 -2.49 3.16 13.42
N LYS A 13 -1.86 4.14 12.77
CA LYS A 13 -1.64 5.53 13.22
C LYS A 13 -0.66 5.68 14.38
N GLY A 14 0.62 5.52 14.06
CA GLY A 14 1.73 6.03 14.86
C GLY A 14 2.45 5.01 15.72
N GLY A 15 2.80 3.89 15.15
CA GLY A 15 4.09 3.17 15.43
C GLY A 15 4.36 2.62 16.81
N SER A 16 3.46 2.67 17.80
CA SER A 16 3.82 2.24 19.15
C SER A 16 2.69 1.64 19.99
N ARG A 17 1.56 1.32 19.39
CA ARG A 17 0.48 0.70 20.16
C ARG A 17 0.53 -0.81 20.00
N SER A 18 1.04 -1.49 21.02
CA SER A 18 0.94 -2.94 21.13
C SER A 18 -0.52 -3.36 21.14
N PHE A 19 -0.86 -4.35 20.32
CA PHE A 19 -2.15 -5.03 20.43
C PHE A 19 -2.21 -5.80 21.75
N HIS A 20 -3.21 -5.49 22.55
CA HIS A 20 -3.46 -6.20 23.79
C HIS A 20 -4.37 -7.41 23.56
N VAL A 21 -4.26 -8.38 24.42
CA VAL A 21 -5.04 -9.64 24.34
C VAL A 21 -6.54 -9.37 24.39
N GLU A 22 -6.97 -8.31 25.07
CA GLU A 22 -8.36 -7.89 25.20
C GLU A 22 -8.95 -7.46 23.85
N GLU A 23 -8.19 -6.74 23.03
CA GLU A 23 -8.61 -6.34 21.69
C GLU A 23 -8.80 -7.56 20.78
N VAL A 24 -7.90 -8.54 20.88
CA VAL A 24 -8.02 -9.80 20.12
C VAL A 24 -9.22 -10.62 20.57
N ARG A 25 -9.55 -10.62 21.87
CA ARG A 25 -10.77 -11.26 22.38
C ARG A 25 -12.04 -10.59 21.82
N GLN A 26 -12.08 -9.27 21.79
CA GLN A 26 -13.19 -8.53 21.19
C GLN A 26 -13.33 -8.84 19.69
N ILE A 27 -12.23 -8.93 18.96
CA ILE A 27 -12.21 -9.33 17.54
C ILE A 27 -12.84 -10.72 17.39
N ARG A 28 -12.41 -11.69 18.18
CA ARG A 28 -12.90 -13.06 18.15
C ARG A 28 -14.41 -13.11 18.43
N ASP A 29 -14.86 -12.41 19.47
CA ASP A 29 -16.25 -12.42 19.89
C ASP A 29 -17.15 -11.73 18.85
N SER A 30 -16.65 -10.63 18.22
CA SER A 30 -17.36 -9.97 17.13
C SER A 30 -17.33 -10.76 15.82
N ALA A 31 -16.32 -11.59 15.60
CA ALA A 31 -16.21 -12.45 14.42
C ALA A 31 -17.27 -13.57 14.42
N ALA A 32 -17.77 -13.96 15.59
CA ALA A 32 -18.86 -14.94 15.70
C ALA A 32 -20.22 -14.38 15.25
N VAL A 33 -20.34 -13.06 15.10
CA VAL A 33 -21.58 -12.39 14.66
C VAL A 33 -21.53 -12.20 13.14
N MET A 34 -22.64 -12.55 12.46
CA MET A 34 -22.76 -12.39 11.01
C MET A 34 -22.58 -10.93 10.54
N PRO A 35 -22.17 -10.71 9.30
CA PRO A 35 -22.10 -9.37 8.69
C PRO A 35 -23.46 -8.66 8.73
N ASN A 36 -23.44 -7.32 8.80
CA ASN A 36 -24.67 -6.52 8.82
C ASN A 36 -25.22 -6.27 7.42
N GLU A 37 -24.38 -5.87 6.49
CA GLU A 37 -24.77 -5.40 5.15
C GLU A 37 -24.03 -6.14 4.04
N ALA A 38 -22.77 -6.54 4.28
CA ALA A 38 -21.92 -7.20 3.29
C ALA A 38 -22.07 -8.74 3.34
N GLN A 39 -21.53 -9.42 2.32
CA GLN A 39 -21.43 -10.87 2.30
C GLN A 39 -20.30 -11.41 3.20
N ALA A 40 -19.34 -10.55 3.53
CA ALA A 40 -18.19 -10.89 4.35
C ALA A 40 -17.87 -9.78 5.35
N LYS A 41 -17.30 -10.17 6.48
CA LYS A 41 -16.79 -9.29 7.53
C LYS A 41 -15.28 -9.29 7.48
N VAL A 42 -14.68 -8.11 7.38
CA VAL A 42 -13.23 -7.96 7.18
C VAL A 42 -12.60 -7.33 8.42
N TYR A 43 -11.59 -7.99 8.96
CA TYR A 43 -10.78 -7.50 10.06
C TYR A 43 -9.37 -7.19 9.53
N ILE A 44 -8.97 -5.93 9.62
CA ILE A 44 -7.64 -5.48 9.23
C ILE A 44 -6.84 -5.26 10.52
N LEU A 45 -5.79 -6.05 10.71
CA LEU A 45 -4.88 -5.96 11.85
C LEU A 45 -3.58 -5.32 11.36
N ASP A 46 -3.52 -3.99 11.49
CA ASP A 46 -2.41 -3.19 10.96
C ASP A 46 -1.24 -3.16 11.95
N GLY A 47 -0.07 -3.64 11.52
CA GLY A 47 1.09 -3.78 12.37
C GLY A 47 0.99 -5.00 13.31
N ALA A 48 0.61 -6.16 12.79
CA ALA A 48 0.46 -7.39 13.55
C ALA A 48 1.76 -7.86 14.23
N ASP A 49 2.92 -7.41 13.77
CA ASP A 49 4.23 -7.62 14.40
C ASP A 49 4.38 -6.88 15.75
N HIS A 50 3.51 -5.92 16.06
CA HIS A 50 3.44 -5.28 17.38
C HIS A 50 2.53 -6.00 18.38
N MET A 51 1.93 -7.14 17.99
CA MET A 51 1.16 -7.98 18.91
C MET A 51 2.06 -8.64 19.93
N THR A 52 1.61 -8.63 21.20
CA THR A 52 2.24 -9.47 22.21
C THR A 52 2.07 -10.96 21.85
N GLU A 53 2.96 -11.81 22.33
CA GLU A 53 2.86 -13.26 22.10
C GLU A 53 1.51 -13.81 22.60
N GLN A 54 1.02 -13.29 23.72
CA GLN A 54 -0.29 -13.65 24.27
C GLN A 54 -1.45 -13.25 23.33
N ALA A 55 -1.36 -12.08 22.70
CA ALA A 55 -2.35 -11.64 21.71
C ALA A 55 -2.32 -12.50 20.45
N GLN A 56 -1.13 -12.83 19.94
CA GLN A 56 -0.98 -13.73 18.80
C GLN A 56 -1.55 -15.13 19.12
N ASN A 57 -1.28 -15.68 20.29
CA ASN A 57 -1.84 -16.96 20.71
C ASN A 57 -3.37 -16.91 20.88
N ALA A 58 -3.93 -15.81 21.36
CA ALA A 58 -5.39 -15.64 21.43
C ALA A 58 -6.06 -15.61 20.04
N LEU A 59 -5.35 -15.07 19.02
CA LEU A 59 -5.82 -15.02 17.64
C LEU A 59 -5.89 -16.40 16.99
N LEU A 60 -5.05 -17.35 17.40
CA LEU A 60 -4.97 -18.68 16.79
C LEU A 60 -6.33 -19.39 16.77
N LYS A 61 -7.13 -19.25 17.83
CA LYS A 61 -8.44 -19.91 17.92
C LYS A 61 -9.39 -19.54 16.79
N VAL A 62 -9.37 -18.27 16.35
CA VAL A 62 -10.24 -17.83 15.26
C VAL A 62 -9.60 -18.04 13.88
N LEU A 63 -8.26 -18.13 13.83
CA LEU A 63 -7.56 -18.44 12.59
C LEU A 63 -7.60 -19.94 12.23
N GLU A 64 -7.79 -20.82 13.22
CA GLU A 64 -7.91 -22.25 12.99
C GLU A 64 -9.24 -22.61 12.32
N GLU A 65 -10.33 -22.04 12.81
CA GLU A 65 -11.68 -22.30 12.31
C GLU A 65 -12.44 -20.96 12.12
N PRO A 66 -12.05 -20.15 11.14
CA PRO A 66 -12.72 -18.88 10.90
C PRO A 66 -14.14 -19.15 10.35
N PRO A 67 -15.15 -18.39 10.78
CA PRO A 67 -16.45 -18.41 10.12
C PRO A 67 -16.29 -18.12 8.62
N SER A 68 -17.06 -18.80 7.78
CA SER A 68 -16.93 -18.72 6.30
C SER A 68 -17.12 -17.32 5.72
N TYR A 69 -17.74 -16.42 6.47
CA TYR A 69 -17.98 -15.03 6.13
C TYR A 69 -16.91 -14.08 6.70
N VAL A 70 -15.87 -14.56 7.38
CA VAL A 70 -14.84 -13.71 7.99
C VAL A 70 -13.53 -13.77 7.22
N ILE A 71 -12.96 -12.61 6.99
CA ILE A 71 -11.65 -12.44 6.36
C ILE A 71 -10.74 -11.66 7.31
N PHE A 72 -9.56 -12.21 7.60
CA PHE A 72 -8.51 -11.54 8.35
C PHE A 72 -7.40 -11.07 7.41
N LEU A 73 -7.05 -9.79 7.47
CA LEU A 73 -5.90 -9.21 6.79
C LEU A 73 -4.92 -8.73 7.87
N LEU A 74 -3.74 -9.32 7.90
CA LEU A 74 -2.67 -8.94 8.82
C LEU A 74 -1.57 -8.24 8.03
N THR A 75 -1.23 -7.00 8.40
CA THR A 75 -0.03 -6.34 7.88
C THR A 75 1.11 -6.46 8.87
N CYS A 76 2.34 -6.61 8.40
CA CYS A 76 3.54 -6.64 9.24
C CYS A 76 4.77 -6.23 8.42
N GLY A 77 5.76 -5.66 9.08
CA GLY A 77 7.02 -5.30 8.45
C GLY A 77 7.83 -6.52 8.00
N ALA A 78 7.78 -7.60 8.79
CA ALA A 78 8.41 -8.87 8.45
C ALA A 78 7.56 -10.03 8.96
N ALA A 79 7.28 -11.02 8.11
CA ALA A 79 6.53 -12.20 8.52
C ALA A 79 7.22 -13.01 9.63
N SER A 80 8.55 -12.90 9.74
CA SER A 80 9.33 -13.56 10.80
C SER A 80 9.04 -13.04 12.20
N SER A 81 8.45 -11.86 12.34
CA SER A 81 8.04 -11.28 13.63
C SER A 81 6.79 -11.92 14.20
N LEU A 82 6.03 -12.64 13.37
CA LEU A 82 4.86 -13.38 13.80
C LEU A 82 5.24 -14.80 14.24
N LEU A 83 4.50 -15.33 15.21
CA LEU A 83 4.68 -16.71 15.64
C LEU A 83 4.55 -17.70 14.47
N PRO A 84 5.35 -18.76 14.42
CA PRO A 84 5.24 -19.79 13.40
C PRO A 84 3.83 -20.38 13.28
N THR A 85 3.13 -20.48 14.40
CA THR A 85 1.75 -20.98 14.49
C THR A 85 0.73 -20.06 13.81
N VAL A 86 0.92 -18.74 13.87
CA VAL A 86 0.09 -17.75 13.14
C VAL A 86 0.42 -17.84 11.65
N ARG A 87 1.70 -17.87 11.30
CA ARG A 87 2.15 -17.94 9.91
C ARG A 87 1.65 -19.19 9.17
N SER A 88 1.59 -20.32 9.85
CA SER A 88 1.13 -21.59 9.25
C SER A 88 -0.37 -21.59 8.91
N ARG A 89 -1.15 -20.66 9.48
CA ARG A 89 -2.60 -20.52 9.27
C ARG A 89 -2.98 -19.34 8.39
N ALA A 90 -1.99 -18.64 7.83
CA ALA A 90 -2.18 -17.49 6.96
C ALA A 90 -1.49 -17.71 5.62
N GLN A 91 -2.12 -17.21 4.56
CA GLN A 91 -1.46 -17.08 3.27
C GLN A 91 -0.58 -15.84 3.28
N ILE A 92 0.71 -16.00 3.05
CA ILE A 92 1.67 -14.90 3.08
C ILE A 92 1.83 -14.31 1.69
N PHE A 93 1.46 -13.03 1.56
CA PHE A 93 1.74 -12.22 0.39
C PHE A 93 2.90 -11.27 0.72
N ARG A 94 3.96 -11.34 -0.04
CA ARG A 94 5.06 -10.38 0.07
C ARG A 94 4.77 -9.23 -0.89
N ILE A 95 4.39 -8.11 -0.31
CA ILE A 95 4.36 -6.85 -1.05
C ILE A 95 5.79 -6.38 -1.05
N GLN A 96 6.51 -6.63 -2.13
CA GLN A 96 7.74 -5.89 -2.35
C GLN A 96 7.28 -4.44 -2.48
N LYS A 97 7.76 -3.58 -1.57
CA LYS A 97 7.90 -2.20 -1.95
C LYS A 97 8.71 -2.29 -3.24
N GLU A 98 8.07 -2.08 -4.39
CA GLU A 98 8.91 -1.69 -5.50
C GLU A 98 9.75 -0.58 -4.89
N ASP A 99 11.05 -0.75 -4.92
CA ASP A 99 11.94 0.37 -4.74
C ASP A 99 11.53 1.35 -5.82
N ASN A 100 10.45 2.05 -5.53
CA ASN A 100 10.09 3.22 -6.25
C ASN A 100 11.19 4.18 -5.84
N PRO A 101 12.11 4.51 -6.70
CA PRO A 101 13.12 5.52 -6.43
C PRO A 101 12.46 6.91 -6.39
N GLN A 102 11.28 7.00 -5.76
CA GLN A 102 10.63 8.24 -5.38
C GLN A 102 11.27 8.80 -4.10
N THR A 103 12.58 8.73 -4.02
CA THR A 103 13.31 9.83 -3.45
C THR A 103 13.24 10.92 -4.52
N GLU A 104 12.66 12.05 -4.15
CA GLU A 104 12.57 13.28 -4.96
C GLU A 104 13.94 13.73 -5.53
N GLU A 105 14.97 12.92 -5.40
CA GLU A 105 16.35 13.15 -5.77
C GLU A 105 16.91 12.13 -6.79
N SER A 106 16.14 11.12 -7.25
CA SER A 106 16.72 10.20 -8.24
C SER A 106 16.85 10.91 -9.59
N GLU A 107 18.01 10.74 -10.24
CA GLU A 107 18.27 11.28 -11.59
C GLU A 107 17.15 10.92 -12.57
N ALA A 108 16.63 9.70 -12.47
CA ALA A 108 15.52 9.22 -13.29
C ALA A 108 14.22 10.01 -13.04
N PHE A 109 13.90 10.33 -11.78
CA PHE A 109 12.71 11.12 -11.44
C PHE A 109 12.84 12.56 -11.95
N LEU A 110 13.98 13.22 -11.71
CA LEU A 110 14.23 14.59 -12.18
C LEU A 110 14.12 14.70 -13.70
N LEU A 111 14.67 13.72 -14.41
CA LEU A 111 14.56 13.66 -15.87
C LEU A 111 13.12 13.44 -16.32
N ALA A 112 12.41 12.50 -15.72
CA ALA A 112 10.99 12.23 -16.02
C ALA A 112 10.13 13.45 -15.75
N GLU A 113 10.30 14.11 -14.61
CA GLU A 113 9.60 15.32 -14.25
C GLU A 113 9.85 16.45 -15.28
N SER A 114 11.13 16.66 -15.63
CA SER A 114 11.50 17.66 -16.61
C SER A 114 10.93 17.40 -18.02
N MET A 115 10.78 16.12 -18.39
CA MET A 115 10.13 15.69 -19.63
C MET A 115 8.61 15.87 -19.58
N ALA A 116 7.97 15.49 -18.49
CA ALA A 116 6.54 15.68 -18.29
C ALA A 116 6.13 17.15 -18.37
N LYS A 117 6.91 18.05 -17.77
CA LYS A 117 6.72 19.51 -17.85
C LYS A 117 6.89 20.06 -19.27
N ALA A 118 7.66 19.40 -20.13
CA ALA A 118 7.89 19.83 -21.49
C ALA A 118 6.75 19.43 -22.46
N VAL A 119 5.97 18.40 -22.13
CA VAL A 119 4.88 17.90 -22.99
C VAL A 119 3.83 18.96 -23.31
N PRO A 120 3.27 19.72 -22.33
CA PRO A 120 2.26 20.74 -22.62
C PRO A 120 2.79 21.91 -23.47
N SER A 121 4.09 22.18 -23.42
CA SER A 121 4.68 23.31 -24.17
C SER A 121 4.87 23.06 -25.65
N ALA A 122 4.61 21.83 -26.13
CA ALA A 122 4.75 21.39 -27.53
C ALA A 122 6.13 21.70 -28.16
N ARG A 123 7.17 21.88 -27.34
CA ARG A 123 8.53 22.13 -27.82
C ARG A 123 9.26 20.81 -28.05
N GLU A 124 9.09 20.24 -29.23
CA GLU A 124 9.73 18.98 -29.63
C GLU A 124 11.26 19.00 -29.41
N TYR A 125 11.89 20.15 -29.58
CA TYR A 125 13.34 20.30 -29.40
C TYR A 125 13.78 20.05 -27.96
N ASP A 126 13.01 20.47 -26.96
CA ASP A 126 13.35 20.26 -25.54
C ASP A 126 13.23 18.79 -25.16
N LEU A 127 12.27 18.06 -25.73
CA LEU A 127 12.10 16.62 -25.54
C LEU A 127 13.28 15.85 -26.18
N VAL A 128 13.62 16.18 -27.43
CA VAL A 128 14.69 15.52 -28.16
C VAL A 128 16.05 15.75 -27.49
N SER A 129 16.33 16.97 -27.00
CA SER A 129 17.60 17.26 -26.32
C SER A 129 17.77 16.48 -25.03
N LYS A 130 16.67 16.27 -24.27
CA LYS A 130 16.65 15.51 -23.03
C LYS A 130 16.75 14.00 -23.25
N THR A 131 16.20 13.48 -24.35
CA THR A 131 16.30 12.07 -24.72
C THR A 131 17.68 11.69 -25.22
N GLY A 132 18.46 12.63 -25.74
CA GLY A 132 19.81 12.38 -26.24
C GLY A 132 20.78 11.83 -25.20
N THR A 133 20.60 12.16 -23.93
CA THR A 133 21.39 11.63 -22.82
C THR A 133 20.97 10.21 -22.43
N LEU A 134 19.70 9.85 -22.65
CA LEU A 134 19.12 8.56 -22.26
C LEU A 134 19.46 7.41 -23.22
N THR A 135 19.90 7.73 -24.46
CA THR A 135 20.17 6.70 -25.48
C THR A 135 21.38 5.82 -25.16
N LYS A 136 22.23 6.24 -24.24
CA LYS A 136 23.47 5.53 -23.88
C LYS A 136 23.33 4.61 -22.68
N ASP A 137 22.33 4.84 -21.82
CA ASP A 137 22.08 4.06 -20.59
C ASP A 137 20.69 3.45 -20.62
N LYS A 138 20.61 2.12 -20.86
CA LYS A 138 19.35 1.39 -20.95
C LYS A 138 18.63 1.28 -19.60
N GLU A 139 19.36 1.22 -18.49
CA GLU A 139 18.78 1.11 -17.16
C GLU A 139 18.17 2.46 -16.74
N LEU A 140 18.90 3.54 -16.93
CA LEU A 140 18.39 4.89 -16.72
C LEU A 140 17.16 5.17 -17.60
N PHE A 141 17.21 4.76 -18.88
CA PHE A 141 16.08 4.91 -19.80
C PHE A 141 14.83 4.19 -19.32
N ARG A 142 14.95 2.95 -18.84
CA ARG A 142 13.82 2.19 -18.27
C ARG A 142 13.29 2.83 -17.01
N ALA A 143 14.17 3.30 -16.13
CA ALA A 143 13.78 3.99 -14.90
C ALA A 143 12.98 5.27 -15.22
N VAL A 144 13.45 6.11 -16.15
CA VAL A 144 12.76 7.33 -16.60
C VAL A 144 11.39 7.02 -17.20
N LEU A 145 11.29 6.00 -18.05
CA LEU A 145 9.99 5.59 -18.62
C LEU A 145 8.99 5.14 -17.53
N LYS A 146 9.48 4.44 -16.51
CA LYS A 146 8.65 4.01 -15.38
C LYS A 146 8.12 5.21 -14.61
N GLU A 147 8.98 6.18 -14.30
CA GLU A 147 8.59 7.41 -13.60
C GLU A 147 7.60 8.24 -14.41
N LEU A 148 7.83 8.40 -15.73
CA LEU A 148 6.87 9.09 -16.62
C LEU A 148 5.51 8.42 -16.61
N ALA A 149 5.45 7.09 -16.69
CA ALA A 149 4.20 6.36 -16.64
C ALA A 149 3.44 6.59 -15.33
N LEU A 150 4.14 6.69 -14.20
CA LEU A 150 3.55 6.99 -12.89
C LEU A 150 3.01 8.43 -12.85
N ILE A 151 3.79 9.41 -13.31
CA ILE A 151 3.39 10.83 -13.36
C ILE A 151 2.11 10.98 -14.20
N PHE A 152 2.07 10.42 -15.41
CA PHE A 152 0.89 10.52 -16.28
C PHE A 152 -0.31 9.74 -15.73
N ARG A 153 -0.12 8.57 -15.12
CA ARG A 153 -1.20 7.85 -14.45
C ARG A 153 -1.84 8.71 -13.36
N ASP A 154 -1.02 9.32 -12.52
CA ASP A 154 -1.50 10.14 -11.41
C ASP A 154 -2.18 11.42 -11.91
N ALA A 155 -1.65 12.05 -12.95
CA ALA A 155 -2.31 13.18 -13.63
C ALA A 155 -3.68 12.79 -14.21
N CYS A 156 -3.78 11.63 -14.88
CA CYS A 156 -5.06 11.13 -15.39
C CYS A 156 -6.06 10.82 -14.26
N ALA A 157 -5.61 10.28 -13.15
CA ALA A 157 -6.46 9.99 -12.00
C ALA A 157 -7.02 11.29 -11.38
N LEU A 158 -6.18 12.33 -11.25
CA LEU A 158 -6.62 13.65 -10.79
C LEU A 158 -7.62 14.29 -11.75
N ALA A 159 -7.37 14.23 -13.06
CA ALA A 159 -8.27 14.76 -14.09
C ALA A 159 -9.65 14.06 -14.09
N ALA A 160 -9.68 12.77 -13.71
CA ALA A 160 -10.91 11.99 -13.58
C ALA A 160 -11.66 12.23 -12.27
N GLY A 161 -11.18 13.14 -11.39
CA GLY A 161 -11.79 13.43 -10.09
C GLY A 161 -11.56 12.36 -9.03
N GLY A 162 -10.62 11.42 -9.26
CA GLY A 162 -10.19 10.46 -8.26
C GLY A 162 -9.33 11.13 -7.20
N GLU A 163 -9.58 10.80 -5.92
CA GLU A 163 -8.59 11.05 -4.87
C GLU A 163 -7.42 10.08 -5.13
N SER A 164 -6.44 10.55 -5.90
CA SER A 164 -5.29 9.73 -6.19
C SER A 164 -4.47 9.56 -4.90
N GLN A 165 -3.95 8.37 -4.73
CA GLN A 165 -2.73 8.18 -3.95
C GLN A 165 -1.60 8.83 -4.75
N VAL A 166 -1.65 10.18 -4.87
CA VAL A 166 -0.60 10.95 -5.51
C VAL A 166 0.62 10.82 -4.63
N THR A 167 1.48 9.92 -4.99
CA THR A 167 2.80 9.76 -4.39
C THR A 167 3.74 10.88 -4.84
N ALA A 168 3.38 11.58 -5.91
CA ALA A 168 4.04 12.79 -6.35
C ALA A 168 3.16 14.00 -5.99
N SER A 169 3.48 14.68 -4.89
CA SER A 169 2.82 15.94 -4.45
C SER A 169 2.84 17.05 -5.50
N GLN A 170 3.42 16.80 -6.66
CA GLN A 170 3.64 17.74 -7.76
C GLN A 170 2.80 17.43 -9.01
N ALA A 171 2.08 16.30 -9.08
CA ALA A 171 1.28 15.95 -10.26
C ALA A 171 0.17 17.00 -10.57
N ALA A 172 -0.26 17.75 -9.57
CA ALA A 172 -1.22 18.86 -9.75
C ALA A 172 -0.71 20.02 -10.66
N GLY A 173 0.59 20.09 -10.91
CA GLY A 173 1.21 21.10 -11.77
C GLY A 173 1.29 20.72 -13.27
N TYR A 174 0.82 19.50 -13.65
CA TYR A 174 0.88 19.01 -15.03
C TYR A 174 -0.47 19.04 -15.76
N LEU A 175 -1.53 19.49 -15.09
CA LEU A 175 -2.88 19.74 -15.64
C LEU A 175 -3.06 21.22 -15.88
#